data_f15219b0aea2adfd218d9e6737b4e866
#
_entry.id   f15219b0aea2adfd218d9e6737b4e866
#
_cell.length_a   1.000
_cell.length_b   1.000
_cell.length_c   1.000
_cell.angle_alpha   90.00
_cell.angle_beta   90.00
_cell.angle_gamma   90.00
#
_symmetry.space_group_name_H-M   'P 1'
#
loop_
_entity.id
_entity.type
_entity.pdbx_description
1 polymer ?
#
loop_
_entity_poly.entity_id
_entity_poly.type
_entity_poly.pdbx_seq_one_letter_code
_entity_poly.pdbx_strand_id
1 'polypeptide(L)'
;VQLVVKAIEDVLGDYLTGGEIICKHGDPMLVKKVHVTMGSHPTLDHGCVEGCQRILNLSSRITENDLVFTVIMNGGSSLLTCPADGITLEDTIEVTRLMQIELGVTTRKLNALRNHIDKLKGGKLLRLFSRATLINLCGADLNRAFDIGKTDFQYLVKENYWLHNVPDGTTYEGALQTIKEFNVEERIPASVMRLLRSQSPENASLKYEEYRNFKSRIFGVMPEADGFFHAAMHRAKELGYTPYFMSDGFNIEASHVGAFIGLMAECISRRGQAMKLPAALIFTGEMI
;
A
#
# COMPACT_ATOMS: atom_id res chain seq x y z
N VAL A 1 -9.01 5.28 1.65
CA VAL A 1 -8.48 6.64 1.42
C VAL A 1 -9.56 7.69 1.58
N GLN A 2 -10.78 7.52 1.03
CA GLN A 2 -11.83 8.52 1.04
C GLN A 2 -12.25 9.01 2.44
N LEU A 3 -12.29 8.14 3.47
CA LEU A 3 -12.63 8.55 4.83
C LEU A 3 -11.65 9.57 5.41
N VAL A 4 -10.35 9.37 5.16
CA VAL A 4 -9.31 10.32 5.61
C VAL A 4 -9.41 11.62 4.82
N VAL A 5 -9.60 11.55 3.50
CA VAL A 5 -9.75 12.74 2.66
C VAL A 5 -11.03 13.51 3.00
N LYS A 6 -12.14 12.81 3.30
CA LYS A 6 -13.35 13.44 3.81
C LYS A 6 -13.10 14.20 5.13
N ALA A 7 -12.35 13.62 6.05
CA ALA A 7 -11.99 14.31 7.29
C ALA A 7 -11.14 15.56 7.01
N ILE A 8 -10.24 15.52 6.02
CA ILE A 8 -9.49 16.71 5.57
C ILE A 8 -10.47 17.77 5.00
N GLU A 9 -11.43 17.37 4.15
CA GLU A 9 -12.46 18.27 3.64
C GLU A 9 -13.28 18.93 4.77
N ASP A 10 -13.71 18.13 5.74
CA ASP A 10 -14.52 18.58 6.86
C ASP A 10 -13.76 19.58 7.77
N VAL A 11 -12.45 19.35 7.97
CA VAL A 11 -11.60 20.22 8.82
C VAL A 11 -11.20 21.52 8.09
N LEU A 12 -10.80 21.41 6.83
CA LEU A 12 -10.27 22.56 6.08
C LEU A 12 -11.39 23.42 5.48
N GLY A 13 -12.58 22.86 5.23
CA GLY A 13 -13.69 23.62 4.66
C GLY A 13 -13.27 24.35 3.38
N ASP A 14 -13.47 25.66 3.33
CA ASP A 14 -13.15 26.47 2.15
C ASP A 14 -11.65 26.74 1.92
N TYR A 15 -10.81 26.41 2.87
CA TYR A 15 -9.36 26.44 2.66
C TYR A 15 -8.85 25.29 1.77
N LEU A 16 -9.63 24.22 1.59
CA LEU A 16 -9.29 23.16 0.65
C LEU A 16 -9.71 23.59 -0.77
N THR A 17 -8.73 23.87 -1.61
CA THR A 17 -8.92 24.38 -2.98
C THR A 17 -9.15 23.27 -4.02
N GLY A 18 -8.81 22.01 -3.71
CA GLY A 18 -9.02 20.84 -4.57
C GLY A 18 -8.07 19.72 -4.26
N GLY A 19 -8.12 18.65 -5.06
CA GLY A 19 -7.26 17.49 -4.94
C GLY A 19 -7.65 16.40 -5.92
N GLU A 20 -6.82 15.38 -6.02
CA GLU A 20 -7.02 14.20 -6.85
C GLU A 20 -6.81 12.93 -6.01
N ILE A 21 -7.74 11.99 -6.06
CA ILE A 21 -7.59 10.68 -5.43
C ILE A 21 -7.95 9.55 -6.38
N ILE A 22 -7.37 8.39 -6.17
CA ILE A 22 -7.67 7.18 -6.93
C ILE A 22 -8.31 6.19 -5.96
N CYS A 23 -9.50 5.71 -6.31
CA CYS A 23 -10.29 4.77 -5.52
C CYS A 23 -10.59 3.51 -6.34
N LYS A 24 -10.96 2.44 -5.64
CA LYS A 24 -11.33 1.20 -6.30
C LYS A 24 -12.73 1.31 -6.92
N HIS A 25 -12.93 0.70 -8.09
CA HIS A 25 -14.25 0.55 -8.67
C HIS A 25 -15.25 -0.04 -7.67
N GLY A 26 -16.40 0.61 -7.54
CA GLY A 26 -17.46 0.22 -6.61
C GLY A 26 -17.35 0.82 -5.21
N ASP A 27 -16.27 1.55 -4.91
CA ASP A 27 -16.19 2.31 -3.66
C ASP A 27 -17.26 3.43 -3.64
N PRO A 28 -17.92 3.69 -2.50
CA PRO A 28 -18.88 4.79 -2.40
C PRO A 28 -18.20 6.15 -2.53
N MET A 29 -18.90 7.14 -3.06
CA MET A 29 -18.42 8.52 -3.14
C MET A 29 -18.67 9.24 -1.82
N LEU A 30 -17.60 9.52 -1.07
CA LEU A 30 -17.67 10.13 0.27
C LEU A 30 -17.17 11.59 0.29
N VAL A 31 -16.35 11.97 -0.70
CA VAL A 31 -15.71 13.30 -0.83
C VAL A 31 -16.50 14.20 -1.78
N LYS A 32 -16.38 15.51 -1.63
CA LYS A 32 -17.16 16.50 -2.39
C LYS A 32 -16.28 17.50 -3.15
N LYS A 33 -15.13 17.86 -2.60
CA LYS A 33 -14.22 18.90 -3.16
C LYS A 33 -13.07 18.29 -3.94
N VAL A 34 -12.69 17.06 -3.60
CA VAL A 34 -11.59 16.33 -4.24
C VAL A 34 -12.15 15.49 -5.39
N HIS A 35 -11.50 15.53 -6.53
CA HIS A 35 -11.87 14.72 -7.68
C HIS A 35 -11.47 13.24 -7.43
N VAL A 36 -12.36 12.32 -7.79
CA VAL A 36 -12.15 10.87 -7.64
C VAL A 36 -12.03 10.22 -9.00
N THR A 37 -10.91 9.58 -9.25
CA THR A 37 -10.74 8.67 -10.39
C THR A 37 -10.89 7.23 -9.90
N MET A 38 -11.64 6.41 -10.63
CA MET A 38 -11.82 5.00 -10.28
C MET A 38 -10.81 4.15 -11.04
N GLY A 39 -10.15 3.23 -10.31
CA GLY A 39 -9.22 2.26 -10.86
C GLY A 39 -9.48 0.86 -10.35
N SER A 40 -8.87 -0.14 -10.98
CA SER A 40 -9.00 -1.53 -10.59
C SER A 40 -7.96 -1.96 -9.56
N HIS A 41 -8.37 -2.87 -8.67
CA HIS A 41 -7.53 -3.51 -7.67
C HIS A 41 -8.00 -4.96 -7.45
N PRO A 42 -7.14 -5.97 -7.43
CA PRO A 42 -5.66 -5.92 -7.49
C PRO A 42 -5.07 -5.79 -8.91
N THR A 43 -5.83 -6.07 -9.96
CA THR A 43 -5.37 -5.96 -11.34
C THR A 43 -5.43 -4.49 -11.78
N LEU A 44 -4.36 -4.02 -12.38
CA LEU A 44 -4.20 -2.63 -12.82
C LEU A 44 -5.05 -2.34 -14.08
N ASP A 45 -5.54 -1.12 -14.21
CA ASP A 45 -6.27 -0.67 -15.41
C ASP A 45 -5.91 0.76 -15.82
N HIS A 46 -6.50 1.22 -16.93
CA HIS A 46 -6.30 2.59 -17.41
C HIS A 46 -6.80 3.66 -16.44
N GLY A 47 -7.78 3.37 -15.57
CA GLY A 47 -8.25 4.28 -14.54
C GLY A 47 -7.16 4.61 -13.51
N CYS A 48 -6.30 3.64 -13.18
CA CYS A 48 -5.13 3.87 -12.33
C CYS A 48 -4.17 4.88 -12.99
N VAL A 49 -3.89 4.72 -14.28
CA VAL A 49 -3.00 5.60 -15.04
C VAL A 49 -3.61 7.00 -15.19
N GLU A 50 -4.90 7.10 -15.50
CA GLU A 50 -5.61 8.37 -15.61
C GLU A 50 -5.55 9.15 -14.29
N GLY A 51 -5.87 8.50 -13.17
CA GLY A 51 -5.79 9.14 -11.85
C GLY A 51 -4.39 9.66 -11.54
N CYS A 52 -3.35 8.88 -11.86
CA CYS A 52 -1.97 9.30 -11.72
C CYS A 52 -1.61 10.48 -12.64
N GLN A 53 -2.10 10.50 -13.89
CA GLN A 53 -1.88 11.62 -14.81
C GLN A 53 -2.53 12.91 -14.28
N ARG A 54 -3.70 12.83 -13.65
CA ARG A 54 -4.35 13.95 -13.00
C ARG A 54 -3.54 14.47 -11.82
N ILE A 55 -2.93 13.57 -11.01
CA ILE A 55 -2.00 13.95 -9.93
C ILE A 55 -0.76 14.67 -10.50
N LEU A 56 -0.18 14.17 -11.61
CA LEU A 56 0.93 14.82 -12.30
C LEU A 56 0.53 16.22 -12.79
N ASN A 57 -0.66 16.37 -13.38
CA ASN A 57 -1.17 17.65 -13.84
C ASN A 57 -1.44 18.63 -12.67
N LEU A 58 -1.92 18.12 -11.52
CA LEU A 58 -2.08 18.93 -10.32
C LEU A 58 -0.75 19.50 -9.84
N SER A 59 0.31 18.69 -9.84
CA SER A 59 1.62 19.11 -9.35
C SER A 59 2.22 20.29 -10.12
N SER A 60 1.89 20.44 -11.39
CA SER A 60 2.39 21.57 -12.21
C SER A 60 1.87 22.93 -11.75
N ARG A 61 0.78 22.99 -11.00
CA ARG A 61 0.14 24.20 -10.47
C ARG A 61 0.54 24.51 -9.02
N ILE A 62 1.23 23.59 -8.34
CA ILE A 62 1.61 23.72 -6.94
C ILE A 62 2.84 24.62 -6.81
N THR A 63 2.85 25.47 -5.79
CA THR A 63 3.92 26.43 -5.50
C THR A 63 4.47 26.25 -4.08
N GLU A 64 5.48 27.02 -3.70
CA GLU A 64 6.06 27.02 -2.34
C GLU A 64 5.12 27.56 -1.25
N ASN A 65 4.04 28.24 -1.64
CA ASN A 65 3.03 28.78 -0.73
C ASN A 65 1.89 27.79 -0.45
N ASP A 66 1.88 26.66 -1.13
CA ASP A 66 0.83 25.65 -0.98
C ASP A 66 1.13 24.69 0.15
N LEU A 67 0.06 24.19 0.77
CA LEU A 67 0.06 23.06 1.68
C LEU A 67 -0.56 21.84 0.97
N VAL A 68 0.22 20.79 0.81
CA VAL A 68 -0.23 19.57 0.11
C VAL A 68 -0.35 18.40 1.11
N PHE A 69 -1.52 17.80 1.14
CA PHE A 69 -1.76 16.55 1.84
C PHE A 69 -1.58 15.37 0.89
N THR A 70 -0.72 14.43 1.22
CA THR A 70 -0.66 13.14 0.53
C THR A 70 -1.24 12.06 1.43
N VAL A 71 -2.08 11.19 0.89
CA VAL A 71 -2.75 10.12 1.65
C VAL A 71 -2.53 8.79 0.96
N ILE A 72 -1.81 7.89 1.60
CA ILE A 72 -1.60 6.52 1.15
C ILE A 72 -2.17 5.55 2.18
N MET A 73 -3.00 4.63 1.71
CA MET A 73 -3.65 3.59 2.50
C MET A 73 -3.40 2.23 1.85
N ASN A 74 -3.85 1.15 2.49
CA ASN A 74 -3.81 -0.21 1.92
C ASN A 74 -4.41 -0.23 0.51
N GLY A 75 -3.79 -1.01 -0.39
CA GLY A 75 -4.14 -1.05 -1.82
C GLY A 75 -3.48 0.05 -2.67
N GLY A 76 -2.83 1.03 -2.05
CA GLY A 76 -2.20 2.16 -2.75
C GLY A 76 -1.16 1.75 -3.79
N SER A 77 -0.43 0.66 -3.58
CA SER A 77 0.58 0.19 -4.54
C SER A 77 0.01 -0.24 -5.89
N SER A 78 -1.24 -0.73 -5.94
CA SER A 78 -1.90 -1.06 -7.22
C SER A 78 -2.54 0.18 -7.83
N LEU A 79 -3.36 0.92 -7.06
CA LEU A 79 -4.09 2.07 -7.58
C LEU A 79 -3.17 3.21 -8.04
N LEU A 80 -2.08 3.48 -7.31
CA LEU A 80 -1.08 4.48 -7.72
C LEU A 80 -0.14 3.85 -8.75
N THR A 81 -0.60 3.65 -9.98
CA THR A 81 0.20 3.09 -11.07
C THR A 81 0.32 4.08 -12.22
N CYS A 82 1.55 4.58 -12.42
CA CYS A 82 1.93 5.47 -13.51
C CYS A 82 3.23 4.97 -14.15
N PRO A 83 3.15 4.15 -15.20
CA PRO A 83 4.34 3.59 -15.85
C PRO A 83 5.37 4.67 -16.20
N ALA A 84 6.64 4.36 -15.99
CA ALA A 84 7.75 5.23 -16.38
C ALA A 84 7.83 5.37 -17.91
N ASP A 85 8.53 6.40 -18.40
CA ASP A 85 8.67 6.61 -19.84
C ASP A 85 9.30 5.39 -20.53
N GLY A 86 8.69 4.94 -21.60
CA GLY A 86 9.08 3.74 -22.33
C GLY A 86 8.59 2.40 -21.74
N ILE A 87 7.79 2.46 -20.66
CA ILE A 87 7.08 1.31 -20.09
C ILE A 87 5.59 1.47 -20.38
N THR A 88 4.94 0.41 -20.83
CA THR A 88 3.49 0.40 -21.02
C THR A 88 2.75 -0.07 -19.77
N LEU A 89 1.42 0.15 -19.73
CA LEU A 89 0.59 -0.42 -18.68
C LEU A 89 0.63 -1.96 -18.74
N GLU A 90 0.62 -2.50 -19.96
CA GLU A 90 0.69 -3.95 -20.24
C GLU A 90 1.99 -4.55 -19.70
N ASP A 91 3.13 -3.87 -19.88
CA ASP A 91 4.42 -4.29 -19.30
C ASP A 91 4.32 -4.37 -17.77
N THR A 92 3.69 -3.37 -17.13
CA THR A 92 3.50 -3.35 -15.67
C THR A 92 2.55 -4.44 -15.18
N ILE A 93 1.48 -4.70 -15.94
CA ILE A 93 0.54 -5.80 -15.68
C ILE A 93 1.26 -7.14 -15.78
N GLU A 94 2.05 -7.33 -16.84
CA GLU A 94 2.77 -8.59 -17.06
C GLU A 94 3.81 -8.85 -15.96
N VAL A 95 4.59 -7.85 -15.58
CA VAL A 95 5.51 -7.97 -14.43
C VAL A 95 4.75 -8.37 -13.16
N THR A 96 3.59 -7.74 -12.92
CA THR A 96 2.78 -8.06 -11.74
C THR A 96 2.22 -9.47 -11.80
N ARG A 97 1.66 -9.86 -12.95
CA ARG A 97 1.11 -11.20 -13.18
C ARG A 97 2.17 -12.27 -12.96
N LEU A 98 3.32 -12.11 -13.62
CA LEU A 98 4.44 -13.05 -13.54
C LEU A 98 4.96 -13.17 -12.08
N MET A 99 5.30 -12.05 -11.48
CA MET A 99 6.00 -12.06 -10.19
C MET A 99 5.06 -12.38 -9.03
N GLN A 100 3.88 -11.77 -8.98
CA GLN A 100 2.96 -11.91 -7.85
C GLN A 100 2.04 -13.12 -7.98
N ILE A 101 1.38 -13.27 -9.14
CA ILE A 101 0.32 -14.28 -9.31
C ILE A 101 0.93 -15.65 -9.63
N GLU A 102 1.86 -15.70 -10.56
CA GLU A 102 2.43 -16.98 -11.03
C GLU A 102 3.51 -17.51 -10.09
N LEU A 103 4.39 -16.63 -9.61
CA LEU A 103 5.57 -17.01 -8.82
C LEU A 103 5.41 -16.80 -7.31
N GLY A 104 4.34 -16.15 -6.86
CA GLY A 104 4.12 -15.90 -5.42
C GLY A 104 5.21 -15.04 -4.77
N VAL A 105 5.82 -14.12 -5.52
CA VAL A 105 6.87 -13.24 -5.02
C VAL A 105 6.29 -12.30 -3.97
N THR A 106 6.97 -12.17 -2.84
CA THR A 106 6.53 -11.29 -1.76
C THR A 106 6.40 -9.84 -2.21
N THR A 107 5.47 -9.10 -1.61
CA THR A 107 5.23 -7.69 -1.94
C THR A 107 6.49 -6.83 -1.86
N ARG A 108 7.38 -7.08 -0.90
CA ARG A 108 8.67 -6.38 -0.79
C ARG A 108 9.52 -6.53 -2.05
N LYS A 109 9.69 -7.76 -2.52
CA LYS A 109 10.49 -8.05 -3.73
C LYS A 109 9.81 -7.53 -4.99
N LEU A 110 8.50 -7.68 -5.11
CA LEU A 110 7.73 -7.14 -6.23
C LEU A 110 7.82 -5.61 -6.29
N ASN A 111 7.68 -4.93 -5.15
CA ASN A 111 7.74 -3.47 -5.12
C ASN A 111 9.16 -2.94 -5.37
N ALA A 112 10.22 -3.73 -5.14
CA ALA A 112 11.54 -3.35 -5.62
C ALA A 112 11.58 -3.13 -7.15
N LEU A 113 10.85 -3.95 -7.92
CA LEU A 113 10.69 -3.73 -9.37
C LEU A 113 9.73 -2.56 -9.66
N ARG A 114 8.51 -2.62 -9.10
CA ARG A 114 7.46 -1.63 -9.37
C ARG A 114 7.88 -0.21 -9.06
N ASN A 115 8.65 -0.01 -7.97
CA ASN A 115 9.09 1.32 -7.56
C ASN A 115 10.07 1.95 -8.56
N HIS A 116 10.73 1.17 -9.40
CA HIS A 116 11.71 1.68 -10.38
C HIS A 116 11.17 1.75 -11.82
N ILE A 117 10.00 1.19 -12.08
CA ILE A 117 9.33 1.24 -13.41
C ILE A 117 8.08 2.14 -13.40
N ASP A 118 7.91 2.94 -12.38
CA ASP A 118 6.74 3.81 -12.17
C ASP A 118 7.17 5.24 -11.83
N LYS A 119 6.40 6.24 -12.24
CA LYS A 119 6.72 7.67 -12.02
C LYS A 119 6.46 8.16 -10.61
N LEU A 120 5.54 7.52 -9.86
CA LEU A 120 5.06 8.03 -8.57
C LEU A 120 5.40 7.14 -7.39
N LYS A 121 5.64 5.83 -7.63
CA LYS A 121 5.99 4.88 -6.57
C LYS A 121 7.39 5.14 -5.98
N GLY A 122 7.68 4.45 -4.87
CA GLY A 122 9.00 4.55 -4.23
C GLY A 122 9.31 5.93 -3.68
N GLY A 123 8.31 6.63 -3.13
CA GLY A 123 8.47 7.98 -2.57
C GLY A 123 8.50 9.11 -3.60
N LYS A 124 8.51 8.81 -4.92
CA LYS A 124 8.59 9.83 -5.98
C LYS A 124 7.39 10.80 -5.99
N LEU A 125 6.23 10.36 -5.45
CA LEU A 125 5.10 11.26 -5.19
C LEU A 125 5.51 12.48 -4.35
N LEU A 126 6.38 12.30 -3.35
CA LEU A 126 6.88 13.42 -2.53
C LEU A 126 7.82 14.34 -3.31
N ARG A 127 8.66 13.74 -4.16
CA ARG A 127 9.56 14.53 -5.04
C ARG A 127 8.78 15.43 -5.96
N LEU A 128 7.65 14.93 -6.47
CA LEU A 128 6.75 15.68 -7.36
C LEU A 128 6.21 16.97 -6.71
N PHE A 129 5.93 16.94 -5.41
CA PHE A 129 5.38 18.07 -4.65
C PHE A 129 6.41 18.76 -3.74
N SER A 130 7.70 18.47 -3.88
CA SER A 130 8.75 18.87 -2.94
C SER A 130 8.93 20.38 -2.74
N ARG A 131 8.41 21.21 -3.66
CA ARG A 131 8.44 22.67 -3.52
C ARG A 131 7.43 23.20 -2.48
N ALA A 132 6.34 22.49 -2.25
CA ALA A 132 5.30 22.84 -1.28
C ALA A 132 5.63 22.40 0.15
N THR A 133 4.80 22.78 1.11
CA THR A 133 4.79 22.16 2.44
C THR A 133 3.95 20.89 2.39
N LEU A 134 4.53 19.75 2.81
CA LEU A 134 3.90 18.44 2.71
C LEU A 134 3.43 17.91 4.05
N ILE A 135 2.20 17.45 4.11
CA ILE A 135 1.64 16.65 5.19
C ILE A 135 1.32 15.26 4.63
N ASN A 136 2.09 14.29 5.03
CA ASN A 136 1.98 12.93 4.52
C ASN A 136 1.25 12.04 5.52
N LEU A 137 0.06 11.58 5.17
CA LEU A 137 -0.77 10.70 5.98
C LEU A 137 -0.64 9.28 5.45
N CYS A 138 -0.12 8.39 6.29
CA CYS A 138 0.11 6.99 5.98
C CYS A 138 -0.82 6.13 6.80
N GLY A 139 -1.78 5.46 6.17
CA GLY A 139 -2.58 4.44 6.82
C GLY A 139 -1.91 3.09 6.64
N ALA A 140 -1.43 2.54 7.74
CA ALA A 140 -0.84 1.23 7.76
C ALA A 140 -1.60 0.35 8.75
N ASP A 141 -1.98 -0.84 8.30
CA ASP A 141 -2.29 -1.92 9.21
C ASP A 141 -0.96 -2.52 9.65
N LEU A 142 -0.69 -2.40 10.95
CA LEU A 142 0.58 -2.87 11.50
C LEU A 142 0.47 -4.36 11.79
N ASN A 143 0.81 -5.15 10.79
CA ASN A 143 1.27 -6.49 11.06
C ASN A 143 2.56 -6.42 11.90
N ARG A 144 2.81 -7.47 12.70
CA ARG A 144 4.00 -7.64 13.56
C ARG A 144 5.36 -7.33 12.92
N ALA A 145 5.42 -7.08 11.61
CA ALA A 145 6.62 -6.63 10.92
C ALA A 145 7.16 -5.30 11.47
N PHE A 146 6.29 -4.51 12.12
CA PHE A 146 6.66 -3.28 12.79
C PHE A 146 6.39 -3.46 14.29
N ASP A 147 7.40 -3.86 15.04
CA ASP A 147 7.37 -3.75 16.51
C ASP A 147 7.37 -2.25 16.87
N ILE A 148 6.18 -1.70 17.06
CA ILE A 148 5.93 -0.26 17.28
C ILE A 148 6.74 0.27 18.46
N GLY A 149 7.00 -0.56 19.45
CA GLY A 149 7.79 -0.19 20.63
C GLY A 149 9.29 0.00 20.34
N LYS A 150 9.78 -0.48 19.20
CA LYS A 150 11.19 -0.46 18.79
C LYS A 150 11.44 0.26 17.48
N THR A 151 10.38 0.63 16.75
CA THR A 151 10.48 1.20 15.41
C THR A 151 10.63 2.70 15.51
N ASP A 152 11.85 3.20 15.33
CA ASP A 152 12.06 4.61 15.08
C ASP A 152 11.72 4.96 13.62
N PHE A 153 11.57 6.25 13.36
CA PHE A 153 11.27 6.75 12.02
C PHE A 153 12.32 6.34 10.97
N GLN A 154 13.58 6.26 11.35
CA GLN A 154 14.66 5.88 10.44
C GLN A 154 14.57 4.41 10.04
N TYR A 155 14.18 3.55 10.96
CA TYR A 155 13.92 2.15 10.66
C TYR A 155 12.73 2.00 9.70
N LEU A 156 11.62 2.69 9.96
CA LEU A 156 10.47 2.69 9.08
C LEU A 156 10.84 3.08 7.65
N VAL A 157 11.59 4.17 7.50
CA VAL A 157 12.04 4.67 6.19
C VAL A 157 12.96 3.68 5.48
N LYS A 158 13.89 3.06 6.21
CA LYS A 158 14.83 2.07 5.66
C LYS A 158 14.11 0.81 5.18
N GLU A 159 13.12 0.37 5.94
CA GLU A 159 12.37 -0.85 5.66
C GLU A 159 11.14 -0.62 4.77
N ASN A 160 10.79 0.64 4.48
CA ASN A 160 9.67 0.95 3.61
C ASN A 160 9.91 0.47 2.18
N TYR A 161 8.87 -0.08 1.59
CA TYR A 161 8.83 -0.56 0.20
C TYR A 161 7.45 -0.37 -0.46
N TRP A 162 6.44 0.11 0.26
CA TRP A 162 5.05 0.16 -0.21
C TRP A 162 4.29 1.46 0.10
N LEU A 163 4.74 2.24 1.09
CA LEU A 163 4.20 3.57 1.37
C LEU A 163 4.85 4.56 0.40
N HIS A 164 4.13 4.95 -0.65
CA HIS A 164 4.69 5.77 -1.72
C HIS A 164 4.78 7.26 -1.38
N ASN A 165 4.29 7.67 -0.21
CA ASN A 165 4.44 9.00 0.38
C ASN A 165 5.38 9.01 1.60
N VAL A 166 6.34 8.10 1.61
CA VAL A 166 7.45 7.98 2.57
C VAL A 166 8.71 7.66 1.78
N PRO A 167 9.90 8.10 2.20
CA PRO A 167 11.16 7.65 1.58
C PRO A 167 11.23 6.12 1.50
N ASP A 168 11.90 5.61 0.50
CA ASP A 168 11.85 4.20 0.12
C ASP A 168 13.23 3.56 0.11
N GLY A 169 13.31 2.35 0.70
CA GLY A 169 14.56 1.60 0.81
C GLY A 169 14.95 0.77 -0.41
N THR A 170 14.01 0.59 -1.38
CA THR A 170 14.27 -0.28 -2.54
C THR A 170 15.33 0.30 -3.48
N THR A 171 16.04 -0.58 -4.20
CA THR A 171 17.11 -0.21 -5.14
C THR A 171 16.98 -0.95 -6.46
N TYR A 172 17.65 -0.46 -7.51
CA TYR A 172 17.75 -1.15 -8.80
C TYR A 172 18.43 -2.50 -8.66
N GLU A 173 19.49 -2.57 -7.83
CA GLU A 173 20.20 -3.81 -7.55
C GLU A 173 19.26 -4.84 -6.92
N GLY A 174 18.43 -4.42 -5.97
CA GLY A 174 17.41 -5.27 -5.33
C GLY A 174 16.37 -5.77 -6.33
N ALA A 175 15.94 -4.93 -7.26
CA ALA A 175 15.05 -5.31 -8.34
C ALA A 175 15.66 -6.36 -9.27
N LEU A 176 16.89 -6.11 -9.77
CA LEU A 176 17.62 -7.03 -10.64
C LEU A 176 17.97 -8.35 -9.93
N GLN A 177 18.36 -8.27 -8.65
CA GLN A 177 18.61 -9.47 -7.84
C GLN A 177 17.34 -10.34 -7.69
N THR A 178 16.18 -9.71 -7.52
CA THR A 178 14.90 -10.45 -7.45
C THR A 178 14.62 -11.19 -8.77
N ILE A 179 14.80 -10.54 -9.92
CA ILE A 179 14.60 -11.17 -11.24
C ILE A 179 15.53 -12.38 -11.40
N LYS A 180 16.81 -12.24 -11.01
CA LYS A 180 17.79 -13.29 -11.05
C LYS A 180 17.46 -14.47 -10.12
N GLU A 181 17.04 -14.17 -8.89
CA GLU A 181 16.67 -15.18 -7.88
C GLU A 181 15.55 -16.10 -8.36
N PHE A 182 14.55 -15.54 -9.06
CA PHE A 182 13.44 -16.29 -9.62
C PHE A 182 13.73 -16.84 -11.03
N ASN A 183 14.91 -16.57 -11.59
CA ASN A 183 15.35 -17.04 -12.90
C ASN A 183 14.36 -16.71 -14.03
N VAL A 184 13.88 -15.46 -14.06
CA VAL A 184 12.82 -15.02 -15.00
C VAL A 184 13.23 -13.90 -15.92
N GLU A 185 14.53 -13.65 -16.07
CA GLU A 185 15.05 -12.54 -16.87
C GLU A 185 14.49 -12.50 -18.30
N GLU A 186 14.41 -13.66 -18.95
CA GLU A 186 13.89 -13.78 -20.32
C GLU A 186 12.37 -13.59 -20.43
N ARG A 187 11.67 -13.65 -19.29
CA ARG A 187 10.21 -13.49 -19.22
C ARG A 187 9.77 -12.07 -18.84
N ILE A 188 10.69 -11.27 -18.32
CA ILE A 188 10.43 -9.86 -18.02
C ILE A 188 10.40 -9.07 -19.35
N PRO A 189 9.44 -8.15 -19.56
CA PRO A 189 9.40 -7.33 -20.77
C PRO A 189 10.75 -6.62 -21.01
N ALA A 190 11.19 -6.61 -22.26
CA ALA A 190 12.51 -6.04 -22.64
C ALA A 190 12.62 -4.54 -22.30
N SER A 191 11.51 -3.79 -22.35
CA SER A 191 11.41 -2.39 -21.92
C SER A 191 11.76 -2.25 -20.44
N VAL A 192 11.18 -3.09 -19.59
CA VAL A 192 11.41 -3.13 -18.13
C VAL A 192 12.86 -3.47 -17.83
N MET A 193 13.41 -4.54 -18.44
CA MET A 193 14.81 -4.92 -18.25
C MET A 193 15.78 -3.80 -18.65
N ARG A 194 15.51 -3.13 -19.77
CA ARG A 194 16.32 -1.99 -20.24
C ARG A 194 16.32 -0.85 -19.25
N LEU A 195 15.11 -0.48 -18.74
CA LEU A 195 14.97 0.58 -17.75
C LEU A 195 15.70 0.24 -16.44
N LEU A 196 15.49 -0.96 -15.89
CA LEU A 196 16.15 -1.38 -14.64
C LEU A 196 17.68 -1.40 -14.78
N ARG A 197 18.21 -1.83 -15.93
CA ARG A 197 19.65 -1.84 -16.19
C ARG A 197 20.24 -0.45 -16.42
N SER A 198 19.44 0.51 -16.91
CA SER A 198 19.91 1.89 -17.10
C SER A 198 20.14 2.63 -15.79
N GLN A 199 19.48 2.21 -14.71
CA GLN A 199 19.55 2.81 -13.37
C GLN A 199 19.33 4.33 -13.38
N SER A 200 18.38 4.81 -14.21
CA SER A 200 18.12 6.23 -14.40
C SER A 200 17.79 6.92 -13.07
N PRO A 201 18.50 8.01 -12.71
CA PRO A 201 18.27 8.74 -11.45
C PRO A 201 16.84 9.24 -11.28
N GLU A 202 16.15 9.58 -12.36
CA GLU A 202 14.75 10.08 -12.33
C GLU A 202 13.76 9.01 -11.87
N ASN A 203 14.02 7.74 -12.16
CA ASN A 203 13.19 6.62 -11.76
C ASN A 203 13.69 5.95 -10.45
N ALA A 204 14.78 6.42 -9.88
CA ALA A 204 15.25 5.96 -8.58
C ALA A 204 14.27 6.33 -7.48
N SER A 205 14.08 5.43 -6.52
CA SER A 205 13.26 5.71 -5.34
C SER A 205 13.85 6.85 -4.51
N LEU A 206 12.97 7.62 -3.86
CA LEU A 206 13.32 8.74 -3.00
C LEU A 206 14.04 8.24 -1.75
N LYS A 207 15.27 8.64 -1.53
CA LYS A 207 16.05 8.33 -0.34
C LYS A 207 15.87 9.35 0.77
N TYR A 208 16.14 8.94 2.01
CA TYR A 208 16.00 9.82 3.18
C TYR A 208 16.87 11.06 3.09
N GLU A 209 18.08 10.95 2.54
CA GLU A 209 19.02 12.05 2.40
C GLU A 209 18.48 13.16 1.49
N GLU A 210 17.70 12.83 0.49
CA GLU A 210 17.00 13.79 -0.37
C GLU A 210 15.76 14.35 0.36
N TYR A 211 14.93 13.45 0.93
CA TYR A 211 13.69 13.80 1.62
C TYR A 211 13.89 14.78 2.78
N ARG A 212 14.95 14.63 3.55
CA ARG A 212 15.24 15.50 4.71
C ARG A 212 15.33 16.99 4.36
N ASN A 213 15.48 17.33 3.10
CA ASN A 213 15.53 18.70 2.60
C ASN A 213 14.13 19.26 2.24
N PHE A 214 13.08 18.42 2.26
CA PHE A 214 11.72 18.86 1.97
C PHE A 214 11.08 19.46 3.21
N LYS A 215 10.23 20.46 3.02
CA LYS A 215 9.33 20.98 4.07
C LYS A 215 8.20 19.96 4.28
N SER A 216 8.45 18.93 5.05
CA SER A 216 7.58 17.76 5.11
C SER A 216 7.42 17.21 6.52
N ARG A 217 6.22 16.67 6.81
CA ARG A 217 5.90 15.89 8.00
C ARG A 217 5.18 14.61 7.59
N ILE A 218 5.46 13.52 8.28
CA ILE A 218 4.79 12.22 8.10
C ILE A 218 4.02 11.89 9.36
N PHE A 219 2.76 11.51 9.20
CA PHE A 219 1.88 11.06 10.27
C PHE A 219 1.32 9.69 9.93
N GLY A 220 1.45 8.75 10.85
CA GLY A 220 0.78 7.48 10.77
C GLY A 220 -0.69 7.62 11.16
N VAL A 221 -1.59 7.22 10.28
CA VAL A 221 -3.00 6.96 10.60
C VAL A 221 -3.08 5.46 10.86
N MET A 222 -2.93 5.09 12.12
CA MET A 222 -2.87 3.69 12.52
C MET A 222 -3.97 3.42 13.53
N PRO A 223 -4.66 2.25 13.45
CA PRO A 223 -5.42 1.81 14.58
C PRO A 223 -4.49 1.67 15.79
N GLU A 224 -5.02 1.85 16.99
CA GLU A 224 -4.27 1.48 18.19
C GLU A 224 -3.73 0.06 18.01
N ALA A 225 -2.52 -0.19 18.53
CA ALA A 225 -1.99 -1.54 18.60
C ALA A 225 -3.09 -2.44 19.18
N ASP A 226 -3.40 -3.53 18.52
CA ASP A 226 -4.51 -4.42 18.84
C ASP A 226 -5.94 -3.86 18.63
N GLY A 227 -6.11 -2.66 18.06
CA GLY A 227 -7.43 -2.02 17.91
C GLY A 227 -8.45 -2.87 17.14
N PHE A 228 -8.04 -3.50 16.04
CA PHE A 228 -8.90 -4.42 15.28
C PHE A 228 -9.28 -5.65 16.10
N PHE A 229 -8.31 -6.21 16.77
CA PHE A 229 -8.48 -7.38 17.61
C PHE A 229 -9.46 -7.09 18.76
N HIS A 230 -9.25 -6.01 19.51
CA HIS A 230 -10.14 -5.61 20.59
C HIS A 230 -11.55 -5.27 20.10
N ALA A 231 -11.69 -4.57 19.00
CA ALA A 231 -12.98 -4.24 18.39
C ALA A 231 -13.74 -5.52 17.96
N ALA A 232 -13.06 -6.46 17.31
CA ALA A 232 -13.64 -7.74 16.91
C ALA A 232 -14.05 -8.59 18.11
N MET A 233 -13.21 -8.67 19.14
CA MET A 233 -13.52 -9.36 20.39
C MET A 233 -14.74 -8.76 21.11
N HIS A 234 -14.79 -7.42 21.19
CA HIS A 234 -15.92 -6.71 21.79
C HIS A 234 -17.21 -6.98 21.02
N ARG A 235 -17.17 -6.84 19.69
CA ARG A 235 -18.33 -7.06 18.85
C ARG A 235 -18.84 -8.49 18.91
N ALA A 236 -17.94 -9.48 18.96
CA ALA A 236 -18.32 -10.87 19.13
C ALA A 236 -19.08 -11.10 20.45
N LYS A 237 -18.61 -10.50 21.56
CA LYS A 237 -19.31 -10.56 22.85
C LYS A 237 -20.70 -9.95 22.82
N GLU A 238 -20.85 -8.75 22.20
CA GLU A 238 -22.15 -8.11 22.03
C GLU A 238 -23.14 -8.98 21.25
N LEU A 239 -22.65 -9.74 20.30
CA LEU A 239 -23.45 -10.68 19.49
C LEU A 239 -23.70 -12.03 20.21
N GLY A 240 -23.27 -12.18 21.45
CA GLY A 240 -23.47 -13.39 22.25
C GLY A 240 -22.46 -14.52 22.01
N TYR A 241 -21.38 -14.27 21.28
CA TYR A 241 -20.31 -15.26 21.07
C TYR A 241 -19.23 -15.16 22.15
N THR A 242 -18.57 -16.28 22.41
CA THR A 242 -17.33 -16.31 23.19
C THR A 242 -16.16 -16.11 22.22
N PRO A 243 -15.47 -14.95 22.26
CA PRO A 243 -14.40 -14.68 21.33
C PRO A 243 -13.09 -15.33 21.75
N TYR A 244 -12.38 -15.87 20.78
CA TYR A 244 -11.04 -16.46 20.94
C TYR A 244 -10.10 -15.81 19.92
N PHE A 245 -9.06 -15.18 20.41
CA PHE A 245 -7.98 -14.70 19.58
C PHE A 245 -7.05 -15.85 19.20
N MET A 246 -6.85 -16.06 17.91
CA MET A 246 -6.12 -17.20 17.38
C MET A 246 -4.78 -16.81 16.81
N SER A 247 -4.71 -15.74 16.05
CA SER A 247 -3.47 -15.25 15.46
C SER A 247 -3.63 -13.83 14.91
N ASP A 248 -2.55 -13.05 14.94
CA ASP A 248 -2.40 -11.71 14.36
C ASP A 248 -1.37 -11.64 13.22
N GLY A 249 -0.84 -12.79 12.80
CA GLY A 249 0.27 -12.80 11.86
C GLY A 249 0.17 -13.87 10.77
N PHE A 250 -1.03 -14.14 10.25
CA PHE A 250 -1.14 -15.01 9.08
C PHE A 250 -0.46 -14.40 7.86
N ASN A 251 0.50 -15.13 7.33
CA ASN A 251 1.18 -14.83 6.06
C ASN A 251 1.38 -16.18 5.32
N ILE A 252 0.27 -16.81 4.99
CA ILE A 252 0.21 -18.16 4.41
C ILE A 252 -0.84 -18.10 3.30
N GLU A 253 -0.75 -19.01 2.34
CA GLU A 253 -1.74 -19.16 1.27
C GLU A 253 -3.16 -19.31 1.81
N ALA A 254 -4.09 -18.49 1.31
CA ALA A 254 -5.47 -18.40 1.81
C ALA A 254 -6.21 -19.74 1.77
N SER A 255 -5.96 -20.58 0.78
CA SER A 255 -6.56 -21.91 0.64
C SER A 255 -6.17 -22.85 1.81
N HIS A 256 -4.90 -22.83 2.20
CA HIS A 256 -4.40 -23.64 3.31
C HIS A 256 -4.95 -23.16 4.66
N VAL A 257 -4.97 -21.83 4.86
CA VAL A 257 -5.56 -21.22 6.06
C VAL A 257 -7.04 -21.55 6.16
N GLY A 258 -7.78 -21.39 5.06
CA GLY A 258 -9.22 -21.70 5.01
C GLY A 258 -9.52 -23.16 5.33
N ALA A 259 -8.75 -24.09 4.77
CA ALA A 259 -8.89 -25.53 5.09
C ALA A 259 -8.61 -25.83 6.57
N PHE A 260 -7.56 -25.24 7.12
CA PHE A 260 -7.21 -25.43 8.54
C PHE A 260 -8.28 -24.88 9.48
N ILE A 261 -8.75 -23.63 9.23
CA ILE A 261 -9.82 -23.02 10.03
C ILE A 261 -11.11 -23.82 9.93
N GLY A 262 -11.46 -24.31 8.74
CA GLY A 262 -12.64 -25.15 8.53
C GLY A 262 -12.59 -26.44 9.35
N LEU A 263 -11.47 -27.15 9.32
CA LEU A 263 -11.26 -28.36 10.14
C LEU A 263 -11.30 -28.07 11.63
N MET A 264 -10.73 -26.97 12.08
CA MET A 264 -10.81 -26.55 13.49
C MET A 264 -12.26 -26.29 13.91
N ALA A 265 -13.00 -25.49 13.13
CA ALA A 265 -14.39 -25.16 13.41
C ALA A 265 -15.28 -26.42 13.48
N GLU A 266 -15.07 -27.35 12.54
CA GLU A 266 -15.77 -28.64 12.55
C GLU A 266 -15.44 -29.48 13.80
N CYS A 267 -14.18 -29.57 14.18
CA CYS A 267 -13.75 -30.31 15.36
C CYS A 267 -14.36 -29.73 16.65
N ILE A 268 -14.33 -28.39 16.79
CA ILE A 268 -14.90 -27.67 17.94
C ILE A 268 -16.42 -27.90 18.01
N SER A 269 -17.10 -27.75 16.87
CA SER A 269 -18.56 -27.94 16.78
C SER A 269 -19.00 -29.36 17.14
N ARG A 270 -18.28 -30.36 16.67
CA ARG A 270 -18.61 -31.78 16.91
C ARG A 270 -18.28 -32.30 18.32
N ARG A 271 -17.17 -31.82 18.88
CA ARG A 271 -16.63 -32.41 20.13
C ARG A 271 -16.84 -31.53 21.35
N GLY A 272 -17.18 -30.25 21.17
CA GLY A 272 -17.40 -29.30 22.28
C GLY A 272 -16.16 -29.13 23.19
N GLN A 273 -14.99 -29.54 22.71
CA GLN A 273 -13.77 -29.48 23.49
C GLN A 273 -12.99 -28.21 23.22
N ALA A 274 -12.30 -27.69 24.22
CA ALA A 274 -11.41 -26.57 24.24
C ALA A 274 -12.06 -25.18 24.12
N MET A 275 -13.30 -25.05 23.62
CA MET A 275 -13.92 -23.72 23.44
C MET A 275 -15.40 -23.72 23.85
N LYS A 276 -15.80 -22.67 24.57
CA LYS A 276 -17.20 -22.46 24.96
C LYS A 276 -17.99 -21.98 23.74
N LEU A 277 -19.04 -22.72 23.39
CA LEU A 277 -19.95 -22.37 22.29
C LEU A 277 -21.06 -21.44 22.78
N PRO A 278 -21.60 -20.57 21.90
CA PRO A 278 -21.11 -20.29 20.55
C PRO A 278 -19.77 -19.55 20.57
N ALA A 279 -18.82 -19.94 19.73
CA ALA A 279 -17.48 -19.38 19.67
C ALA A 279 -17.27 -18.48 18.43
N ALA A 280 -16.50 -17.44 18.58
CA ALA A 280 -15.96 -16.63 17.48
C ALA A 280 -14.44 -16.76 17.44
N LEU A 281 -13.92 -17.37 16.39
CA LEU A 281 -12.47 -17.50 16.15
C LEU A 281 -11.99 -16.27 15.39
N ILE A 282 -11.11 -15.49 15.99
CA ILE A 282 -10.63 -14.22 15.44
C ILE A 282 -9.19 -14.38 14.98
N PHE A 283 -8.98 -14.12 13.70
CA PHE A 283 -7.70 -14.15 13.03
C PHE A 283 -7.49 -12.82 12.32
N THR A 284 -6.25 -12.33 12.31
CA THR A 284 -5.83 -11.19 11.50
C THR A 284 -4.53 -11.51 10.78
N GLY A 285 -4.26 -10.81 9.68
CA GLY A 285 -3.06 -11.01 8.87
C GLY A 285 -3.34 -10.79 7.39
N GLU A 286 -2.30 -10.80 6.59
CA GLU A 286 -2.39 -10.74 5.13
C GLU A 286 -2.10 -12.11 4.55
N MET A 287 -3.13 -12.76 4.03
CA MET A 287 -3.01 -14.06 3.35
C MET A 287 -2.63 -13.83 1.89
N ILE A 288 -1.84 -14.74 1.34
CA ILE A 288 -1.35 -14.71 -0.03
C ILE A 288 -2.30 -15.50 -0.95
#